data_6c0b43b7aac1510002c305caf60dae82
#
_entry.id   6c0b43b7aac1510002c305caf60dae82
#
_cell.length_a   1.000
_cell.length_b   1.000
_cell.length_c   1.000
_cell.angle_alpha   90.00
_cell.angle_beta   90.00
_cell.angle_gamma   90.00
#
_symmetry.space_group_name_H-M   'P 1'
#
loop_
_entity.id
_entity.type
_entity.pdbx_description
1 polymer ?
#
loop_
_entity_poly.entity_id
_entity_poly.type
_entity_poly.pdbx_seq_one_letter_code
_entity_poly.pdbx_strand_id
1 'polypeptide(L)'
;MRIAYAVHGSGPPLVVTTCWLSHLQHDWQSPVWRHFLRDLGEVATVIRYDERGHGLSDRDVEDFSLEARVGDLEAVVEHSGVDRFAVMAMSQGGPVAIRYVAAHPDRVTRVIFYGSYAAAMPHPSGEDLEMQEAIDRIIKVGWSRPTAEFRRVFTTLMIPGATEEQMTWLDELQRVAVTADILFKARQQRVLADATDDLPRLTMPTLILHSVDDRMNDFELSRTLASYVPDARLVPLESSNHIVLDHEPAWGVFVDEVSRFMAADGPVSADPERLLSPRELEVLRLAGDGLDNDAIASTLTLSVRTVERHLQNAYAKLDLTGRNARTAAVARLHARTHA
;
A
#
# COMPACT_ATOMS: atom_id res chain seq x y z
N MET A 1 3.10 11.17 25.91
CA MET A 1 3.49 9.84 25.45
C MET A 1 4.67 10.00 24.49
N ARG A 2 5.62 9.07 24.48
CA ARG A 2 6.79 9.09 23.58
C ARG A 2 6.60 8.02 22.50
N ILE A 3 6.82 8.42 21.25
CA ILE A 3 6.84 7.53 20.09
C ILE A 3 8.29 7.35 19.66
N ALA A 4 8.74 6.10 19.60
CA ALA A 4 10.06 5.76 19.07
C ALA A 4 10.01 5.75 17.54
N TYR A 5 10.96 6.40 16.89
CA TYR A 5 11.11 6.39 15.45
C TYR A 5 12.58 6.20 15.04
N ALA A 6 12.80 5.78 13.81
CA ALA A 6 14.13 5.59 13.22
C ALA A 6 14.16 6.14 11.80
N VAL A 7 15.34 6.64 11.42
CA VAL A 7 15.61 7.15 10.06
C VAL A 7 16.78 6.36 9.49
N HIS A 8 16.66 5.91 8.24
CA HIS A 8 17.73 5.22 7.53
C HIS A 8 17.59 5.39 6.02
N GLY A 9 18.63 5.00 5.28
CA GLY A 9 18.66 5.12 3.83
C GLY A 9 19.01 6.52 3.35
N SER A 10 18.85 6.74 2.05
CA SER A 10 19.14 8.02 1.39
C SER A 10 18.23 8.23 0.18
N GLY A 11 17.84 9.47 -0.09
CA GLY A 11 16.94 9.83 -1.18
C GLY A 11 15.74 10.64 -0.70
N PRO A 12 14.65 10.70 -1.49
CA PRO A 12 13.43 11.39 -1.12
C PRO A 12 12.85 10.85 0.19
N PRO A 13 12.28 11.70 1.08
CA PRO A 13 11.69 11.24 2.33
C PRO A 13 10.50 10.32 2.09
N LEU A 14 10.48 9.17 2.77
CA LEU A 14 9.39 8.19 2.79
C LEU A 14 9.01 7.89 4.24
N VAL A 15 7.82 8.29 4.66
CA VAL A 15 7.27 7.97 5.98
C VAL A 15 6.46 6.69 5.88
N VAL A 16 6.78 5.70 6.71
CA VAL A 16 6.11 4.40 6.72
C VAL A 16 5.19 4.30 7.93
N THR A 17 3.87 4.19 7.66
CA THR A 17 2.92 3.85 8.71
C THR A 17 2.95 2.35 8.97
N THR A 18 2.88 1.99 10.24
CA THR A 18 3.22 0.65 10.69
C THR A 18 2.25 -0.43 10.23
N CYS A 19 2.81 -1.62 9.95
CA CYS A 19 2.09 -2.88 9.88
C CYS A 19 1.55 -3.27 11.28
N TRP A 20 0.91 -4.44 11.41
CA TRP A 20 0.28 -4.92 12.65
C TRP A 20 1.16 -4.80 13.88
N LEU A 21 2.41 -5.24 13.78
CA LEU A 21 3.39 -5.22 14.86
C LEU A 21 4.69 -4.63 14.33
N SER A 22 5.36 -3.85 15.16
CA SER A 22 6.69 -3.32 14.87
C SER A 22 7.56 -3.35 16.12
N HIS A 23 8.84 -3.47 15.88
CA HIS A 23 9.88 -3.25 16.88
C HIS A 23 11.14 -2.78 16.16
N LEU A 24 11.39 -1.48 16.17
CA LEU A 24 12.43 -0.82 15.38
C LEU A 24 13.79 -1.52 15.40
N GLN A 25 14.22 -1.99 16.56
CA GLN A 25 15.50 -2.68 16.70
C GLN A 25 15.43 -4.14 16.25
N HIS A 26 14.33 -4.84 16.55
CA HIS A 26 14.17 -6.26 16.25
C HIS A 26 14.00 -6.47 14.75
N ASP A 27 13.20 -5.63 14.08
CA ASP A 27 12.97 -5.70 12.64
C ASP A 27 14.24 -5.59 11.81
N TRP A 28 15.25 -4.85 12.30
CA TRP A 28 16.52 -4.68 11.61
C TRP A 28 17.37 -5.97 11.51
N GLN A 29 17.11 -6.92 12.39
CA GLN A 29 17.78 -8.23 12.41
C GLN A 29 16.92 -9.34 11.78
N SER A 30 15.73 -8.99 11.30
CA SER A 30 14.69 -9.91 10.87
C SER A 30 14.99 -10.63 9.56
N PRO A 31 14.84 -11.95 9.49
CA PRO A 31 14.82 -12.67 8.23
C PRO A 31 13.51 -12.45 7.44
N VAL A 32 12.53 -11.71 8.04
CA VAL A 32 11.22 -11.40 7.42
C VAL A 32 11.11 -9.94 6.99
N TRP A 33 11.72 -8.98 7.73
CA TRP A 33 11.59 -7.55 7.46
C TRP A 33 12.85 -6.88 6.92
N ARG A 34 14.04 -7.46 7.15
CA ARG A 34 15.30 -6.79 6.84
C ARG A 34 15.43 -6.39 5.38
N HIS A 35 14.91 -7.18 4.45
CA HIS A 35 14.98 -6.87 3.02
C HIS A 35 14.11 -5.63 2.68
N PHE A 36 12.91 -5.46 3.28
CA PHE A 36 12.14 -4.22 3.14
C PHE A 36 12.95 -3.01 3.58
N LEU A 37 13.59 -3.10 4.75
CA LEU A 37 14.35 -1.97 5.30
C LEU A 37 15.55 -1.61 4.45
N ARG A 38 16.29 -2.62 3.96
CA ARG A 38 17.43 -2.44 3.09
C ARG A 38 17.02 -1.82 1.76
N ASP A 39 16.08 -2.45 1.06
CA ASP A 39 15.77 -2.12 -0.33
C ASP A 39 14.99 -0.79 -0.42
N LEU A 40 14.12 -0.49 0.53
CA LEU A 40 13.51 0.84 0.63
C LEU A 40 14.54 1.91 0.96
N GLY A 41 15.54 1.61 1.80
CA GLY A 41 16.61 2.52 2.16
C GLY A 41 17.57 2.87 1.01
N GLU A 42 17.61 2.06 -0.05
CA GLU A 42 18.37 2.35 -1.28
C GLU A 42 17.70 3.41 -2.17
N VAL A 43 16.38 3.57 -2.06
CA VAL A 43 15.59 4.46 -2.93
C VAL A 43 14.98 5.65 -2.19
N ALA A 44 15.02 5.66 -0.85
CA ALA A 44 14.39 6.68 -0.02
C ALA A 44 15.13 6.89 1.31
N THR A 45 14.98 8.07 1.88
CA THR A 45 15.21 8.30 3.31
C THR A 45 13.97 7.84 4.05
N VAL A 46 14.02 6.64 4.62
CA VAL A 46 12.90 5.97 5.27
C VAL A 46 12.78 6.42 6.72
N ILE A 47 11.61 6.94 7.08
CA ILE A 47 11.21 7.31 8.44
C ILE A 47 10.15 6.32 8.88
N ARG A 48 10.44 5.49 9.87
CA ARG A 48 9.52 4.50 10.43
C ARG A 48 9.45 4.62 11.95
N TYR A 49 8.34 4.23 12.53
CA TYR A 49 8.11 4.35 13.97
C TYR A 49 7.44 3.10 14.54
N ASP A 50 7.62 2.89 15.83
CA ASP A 50 6.81 1.91 16.57
C ASP A 50 5.51 2.58 17.02
N GLU A 51 4.40 1.94 16.71
CA GLU A 51 3.08 2.43 17.09
C GLU A 51 2.96 2.51 18.63
N ARG A 52 2.07 3.37 19.11
CA ARG A 52 1.73 3.46 20.54
C ARG A 52 1.46 2.08 21.13
N GLY A 53 2.01 1.79 22.30
CA GLY A 53 1.89 0.51 22.96
C GLY A 53 2.78 -0.60 22.41
N HIS A 54 3.55 -0.36 21.32
CA HIS A 54 4.38 -1.37 20.64
C HIS A 54 5.87 -1.04 20.69
N GLY A 55 6.69 -2.06 20.47
CA GLY A 55 8.13 -1.95 20.28
C GLY A 55 8.83 -1.12 21.36
N LEU A 56 9.49 -0.06 20.93
CA LEU A 56 10.24 0.87 21.78
C LEU A 56 9.43 2.12 22.20
N SER A 57 8.18 2.27 21.70
CA SER A 57 7.27 3.33 22.12
C SER A 57 6.71 3.07 23.53
N ASP A 58 6.20 4.15 24.17
CA ASP A 58 5.58 4.03 25.51
C ASP A 58 4.45 2.98 25.48
N ARG A 59 4.45 2.11 26.51
CA ARG A 59 3.55 0.95 26.60
C ARG A 59 2.33 1.15 27.48
N ASP A 60 2.31 2.18 28.28
CA ASP A 60 1.15 2.54 29.12
C ASP A 60 0.18 3.40 28.31
N VAL A 61 -0.67 2.74 27.52
CA VAL A 61 -1.56 3.38 26.55
C VAL A 61 -2.95 2.74 26.61
N GLU A 62 -3.98 3.58 26.63
CA GLU A 62 -5.39 3.17 26.62
C GLU A 62 -6.12 3.58 25.31
N ASP A 63 -5.68 4.66 24.68
CA ASP A 63 -6.32 5.20 23.48
C ASP A 63 -5.58 4.76 22.21
N PHE A 64 -6.24 3.92 21.41
CA PHE A 64 -5.79 3.42 20.11
C PHE A 64 -6.74 3.85 18.97
N SER A 65 -7.53 4.89 19.21
CA SER A 65 -8.41 5.48 18.21
C SER A 65 -7.66 5.88 16.94
N LEU A 66 -8.36 6.00 15.83
CA LEU A 66 -7.76 6.46 14.58
C LEU A 66 -7.13 7.84 14.75
N GLU A 67 -7.81 8.76 15.42
CA GLU A 67 -7.37 10.12 15.68
C GLU A 67 -6.08 10.14 16.50
N ALA A 68 -6.00 9.32 17.52
CA ALA A 68 -4.81 9.21 18.37
C ALA A 68 -3.59 8.68 17.58
N ARG A 69 -3.80 7.70 16.69
CA ARG A 69 -2.76 7.13 15.83
C ARG A 69 -2.32 8.09 14.72
N VAL A 70 -3.23 8.90 14.20
CA VAL A 70 -2.90 10.00 13.27
C VAL A 70 -2.04 11.05 13.97
N GLY A 71 -2.36 11.39 15.22
CA GLY A 71 -1.53 12.30 16.03
C GLY A 71 -0.12 11.75 16.29
N ASP A 72 0.07 10.43 16.39
CA ASP A 72 1.42 9.83 16.47
C ASP A 72 2.21 10.02 15.18
N LEU A 73 1.58 9.78 14.03
CA LEU A 73 2.19 10.03 12.73
C LEU A 73 2.57 11.50 12.56
N GLU A 74 1.67 12.41 12.93
CA GLU A 74 1.93 13.86 12.89
C GLU A 74 3.13 14.25 13.75
N ALA A 75 3.20 13.75 14.98
CA ALA A 75 4.33 14.01 15.88
C ALA A 75 5.66 13.48 15.31
N VAL A 76 5.66 12.31 14.67
CA VAL A 76 6.86 11.75 14.04
C VAL A 76 7.29 12.61 12.85
N VAL A 77 6.36 13.01 11.99
CA VAL A 77 6.63 13.87 10.84
C VAL A 77 7.19 15.22 11.28
N GLU A 78 6.58 15.88 12.26
CA GLU A 78 7.04 17.15 12.79
C GLU A 78 8.44 17.03 13.39
N HIS A 79 8.67 16.02 14.21
CA HIS A 79 9.96 15.85 14.89
C HIS A 79 11.09 15.44 13.93
N SER A 80 10.79 14.72 12.86
CA SER A 80 11.76 14.36 11.81
C SER A 80 12.18 15.55 10.94
N GLY A 81 11.45 16.66 10.99
CA GLY A 81 11.75 17.89 10.25
C GLY A 81 11.50 17.80 8.74
N VAL A 82 10.79 16.77 8.26
CA VAL A 82 10.45 16.66 6.84
C VAL A 82 9.25 17.54 6.50
N ASP A 83 9.37 18.35 5.45
CA ASP A 83 8.30 19.23 4.99
C ASP A 83 7.38 18.52 4.01
N ARG A 84 7.95 17.93 2.96
CA ARG A 84 7.21 17.18 1.95
C ARG A 84 7.80 15.77 1.81
N PHE A 85 6.95 14.76 1.75
CA PHE A 85 7.36 13.35 1.77
C PHE A 85 6.36 12.45 1.05
N ALA A 86 6.80 11.26 0.69
CA ALA A 86 5.92 10.15 0.32
C ALA A 86 5.45 9.40 1.56
N VAL A 87 4.25 8.83 1.54
CA VAL A 87 3.73 7.97 2.61
C VAL A 87 3.61 6.55 2.08
N MET A 88 4.12 5.57 2.83
CA MET A 88 3.85 4.15 2.61
C MET A 88 2.98 3.61 3.74
N ALA A 89 1.78 3.20 3.40
CA ALA A 89 0.85 2.60 4.34
C ALA A 89 0.90 1.07 4.22
N MET A 90 1.34 0.42 5.29
CA MET A 90 1.41 -1.03 5.35
C MET A 90 0.24 -1.59 6.18
N SER A 91 -0.53 -2.52 5.59
CA SER A 91 -1.59 -3.23 6.31
C SER A 91 -2.54 -2.27 7.05
N GLN A 92 -2.66 -2.41 8.37
CA GLN A 92 -3.49 -1.56 9.24
C GLN A 92 -3.06 -0.09 9.34
N GLY A 93 -1.93 0.27 8.76
CA GLY A 93 -1.49 1.65 8.62
C GLY A 93 -2.32 2.46 7.62
N GLY A 94 -3.15 1.80 6.80
CA GLY A 94 -3.98 2.42 5.77
C GLY A 94 -4.89 3.52 6.28
N PRO A 95 -5.81 3.26 7.21
CA PRO A 95 -6.72 4.30 7.73
C PRO A 95 -5.99 5.51 8.31
N VAL A 96 -4.84 5.28 8.98
CA VAL A 96 -4.00 6.36 9.53
C VAL A 96 -3.42 7.23 8.42
N ALA A 97 -2.82 6.59 7.40
CA ALA A 97 -2.25 7.31 6.26
C ALA A 97 -3.33 8.08 5.49
N ILE A 98 -4.45 7.44 5.19
CA ILE A 98 -5.57 8.07 4.45
C ILE A 98 -6.07 9.32 5.18
N ARG A 99 -6.36 9.22 6.49
CA ARG A 99 -6.83 10.34 7.30
C ARG A 99 -5.80 11.47 7.38
N TYR A 100 -4.51 11.13 7.58
CA TYR A 100 -3.43 12.11 7.59
C TYR A 100 -3.30 12.82 6.24
N VAL A 101 -3.24 12.07 5.13
CA VAL A 101 -3.10 12.60 3.77
C VAL A 101 -4.26 13.51 3.39
N ALA A 102 -5.49 13.13 3.73
CA ALA A 102 -6.67 13.94 3.50
C ALA A 102 -6.67 15.27 4.28
N ALA A 103 -6.02 15.29 5.45
CA ALA A 103 -5.86 16.51 6.25
C ALA A 103 -4.68 17.38 5.78
N HIS A 104 -3.63 16.80 5.19
CA HIS A 104 -2.38 17.46 4.82
C HIS A 104 -1.95 17.17 3.37
N PRO A 105 -2.82 17.40 2.36
CA PRO A 105 -2.54 17.02 0.97
C PRO A 105 -1.31 17.71 0.37
N ASP A 106 -1.00 18.93 0.81
CA ASP A 106 0.16 19.70 0.32
C ASP A 106 1.51 19.17 0.80
N ARG A 107 1.51 18.39 1.90
CA ARG A 107 2.72 17.77 2.46
C ARG A 107 3.05 16.42 1.84
N VAL A 108 2.07 15.74 1.27
CA VAL A 108 2.25 14.37 0.75
C VAL A 108 2.41 14.40 -0.76
N THR A 109 3.57 13.95 -1.22
CA THR A 109 3.91 13.94 -2.65
C THR A 109 3.37 12.72 -3.38
N ARG A 110 3.27 11.57 -2.70
CA ARG A 110 2.87 10.25 -3.21
C ARG A 110 2.34 9.38 -2.10
N VAL A 111 1.49 8.43 -2.43
CA VAL A 111 1.03 7.41 -1.47
C VAL A 111 1.30 6.02 -2.02
N ILE A 112 1.82 5.14 -1.18
CA ILE A 112 2.01 3.72 -1.48
C ILE A 112 1.19 2.93 -0.46
N PHE A 113 0.28 2.09 -0.92
CA PHE A 113 -0.41 1.11 -0.09
C PHE A 113 0.18 -0.27 -0.34
N TYR A 114 0.51 -0.99 0.72
CA TYR A 114 1.01 -2.35 0.66
C TYR A 114 0.19 -3.27 1.56
N GLY A 115 -0.56 -4.20 0.96
CA GLY A 115 -1.45 -5.12 1.67
C GLY A 115 -2.44 -4.41 2.60
N SER A 116 -2.91 -3.22 2.22
CA SER A 116 -3.57 -2.27 3.10
C SER A 116 -5.04 -2.02 2.72
N TYR A 117 -5.75 -1.25 3.54
CA TYR A 117 -7.18 -0.99 3.41
C TYR A 117 -7.56 0.38 3.99
N ALA A 118 -8.77 0.87 3.64
CA ALA A 118 -9.35 2.06 4.26
C ALA A 118 -10.15 1.74 5.53
N ALA A 119 -10.83 0.59 5.54
CA ALA A 119 -11.55 0.03 6.68
C ALA A 119 -11.30 -1.48 6.73
N ALA A 120 -11.04 -2.01 7.93
CA ALA A 120 -10.76 -3.45 8.10
C ALA A 120 -12.01 -4.32 7.85
N MET A 121 -13.18 -3.79 8.23
CA MET A 121 -14.46 -4.47 8.08
C MET A 121 -15.54 -3.46 7.68
N PRO A 122 -15.60 -3.06 6.40
CA PRO A 122 -16.55 -2.03 5.97
C PRO A 122 -18.02 -2.47 6.12
N HIS A 123 -18.30 -3.77 6.00
CA HIS A 123 -19.64 -4.35 6.12
C HIS A 123 -19.57 -5.70 6.84
N PRO A 124 -19.38 -5.72 8.19
CA PRO A 124 -19.16 -6.97 8.90
C PRO A 124 -20.41 -7.87 8.88
N SER A 125 -20.22 -9.13 8.48
CA SER A 125 -21.20 -10.19 8.59
C SER A 125 -21.23 -10.78 10.01
N GLY A 126 -22.20 -11.65 10.30
CA GLY A 126 -22.19 -12.42 11.56
C GLY A 126 -20.96 -13.32 11.69
N GLU A 127 -20.50 -13.91 10.58
CA GLU A 127 -19.29 -14.75 10.52
C GLU A 127 -18.01 -13.92 10.80
N ASP A 128 -17.92 -12.70 10.29
CA ASP A 128 -16.79 -11.81 10.58
C ASP A 128 -16.73 -11.48 12.08
N LEU A 129 -17.85 -11.23 12.71
CA LEU A 129 -17.92 -10.94 14.14
C LEU A 129 -17.53 -12.16 14.97
N GLU A 130 -17.99 -13.36 14.62
CA GLU A 130 -17.59 -14.62 15.29
C GLU A 130 -16.08 -14.87 15.13
N MET A 131 -15.50 -14.61 13.96
CA MET A 131 -14.07 -14.72 13.72
C MET A 131 -13.30 -13.72 14.57
N GLN A 132 -13.76 -12.46 14.69
CA GLN A 132 -13.15 -11.46 15.54
C GLN A 132 -13.14 -11.91 17.02
N GLU A 133 -14.24 -12.45 17.53
CA GLU A 133 -14.31 -12.98 18.89
C GLU A 133 -13.36 -14.17 19.11
N ALA A 134 -13.25 -15.08 18.13
CA ALA A 134 -12.33 -16.21 18.20
C ALA A 134 -10.86 -15.73 18.27
N ILE A 135 -10.48 -14.79 17.44
CA ILE A 135 -9.15 -14.17 17.44
C ILE A 135 -8.87 -13.48 18.78
N ASP A 136 -9.81 -12.72 19.32
CA ASP A 136 -9.69 -12.04 20.60
C ASP A 136 -9.47 -13.03 21.76
N ARG A 137 -10.14 -14.18 21.72
CA ARG A 137 -9.92 -15.26 22.71
C ARG A 137 -8.53 -15.87 22.57
N ILE A 138 -8.05 -16.11 21.35
CA ILE A 138 -6.68 -16.60 21.10
C ILE A 138 -5.65 -15.62 21.69
N ILE A 139 -5.81 -14.34 21.48
CA ILE A 139 -4.93 -13.30 22.04
C ILE A 139 -4.95 -13.34 23.56
N LYS A 140 -6.12 -13.27 24.18
CA LYS A 140 -6.28 -13.24 25.64
C LYS A 140 -5.69 -14.47 26.34
N VAL A 141 -5.87 -15.65 25.76
CA VAL A 141 -5.49 -16.93 26.41
C VAL A 141 -4.07 -17.34 26.07
N GLY A 142 -3.59 -17.01 24.88
CA GLY A 142 -2.40 -17.61 24.30
C GLY A 142 -1.21 -16.69 24.05
N TRP A 143 -1.43 -15.39 23.88
CA TRP A 143 -0.38 -14.47 23.44
C TRP A 143 0.86 -14.43 24.34
N SER A 144 0.64 -14.35 25.67
CA SER A 144 1.71 -14.25 26.66
C SER A 144 2.31 -15.60 27.06
N ARG A 145 1.89 -16.71 26.44
CA ARG A 145 2.45 -18.04 26.77
C ARG A 145 3.91 -18.12 26.33
N PRO A 146 4.75 -18.87 27.05
CA PRO A 146 6.16 -19.08 26.68
C PRO A 146 6.31 -19.71 25.30
N THR A 147 5.43 -20.65 24.99
CA THR A 147 5.40 -21.37 23.71
C THR A 147 4.63 -20.59 22.65
N ALA A 148 4.89 -20.85 21.37
CA ALA A 148 4.47 -20.01 20.26
C ALA A 148 3.15 -20.44 19.59
N GLU A 149 2.51 -21.55 20.01
CA GLU A 149 1.41 -22.19 19.27
C GLU A 149 0.27 -21.21 18.93
N PHE A 150 -0.09 -20.34 19.85
CA PHE A 150 -1.15 -19.36 19.62
C PHE A 150 -0.71 -18.20 18.74
N ARG A 151 0.54 -17.76 18.85
CA ARG A 151 1.11 -16.72 17.97
C ARG A 151 1.36 -17.27 16.57
N ARG A 152 1.71 -18.55 16.45
CA ARG A 152 1.90 -19.27 15.18
C ARG A 152 0.65 -19.24 14.30
N VAL A 153 -0.55 -19.14 14.86
CA VAL A 153 -1.78 -18.94 14.07
C VAL A 153 -1.66 -17.68 13.21
N PHE A 154 -1.28 -16.56 13.82
CA PHE A 154 -1.11 -15.29 13.10
C PHE A 154 0.09 -15.34 12.13
N THR A 155 1.19 -15.94 12.56
CA THR A 155 2.36 -16.14 11.69
C THR A 155 1.99 -16.90 10.42
N THR A 156 1.22 -17.97 10.54
CA THR A 156 0.78 -18.78 9.40
C THR A 156 -0.17 -18.03 8.46
N LEU A 157 -0.97 -17.09 8.98
CA LEU A 157 -1.79 -16.22 8.14
C LEU A 157 -0.96 -15.16 7.41
N MET A 158 0.07 -14.62 8.08
CA MET A 158 0.89 -13.55 7.52
C MET A 158 1.94 -14.06 6.52
N ILE A 159 2.58 -15.19 6.79
CA ILE A 159 3.67 -15.74 5.96
C ILE A 159 3.54 -17.25 5.77
N PRO A 160 2.45 -17.76 5.13
CA PRO A 160 2.21 -19.20 4.98
C PRO A 160 3.31 -19.93 4.17
N GLY A 161 4.02 -19.21 3.29
CA GLY A 161 5.12 -19.73 2.48
C GLY A 161 6.51 -19.65 3.12
N ALA A 162 6.61 -19.21 4.38
CA ALA A 162 7.89 -18.99 5.05
C ALA A 162 8.56 -20.28 5.53
N THR A 163 9.90 -20.22 5.72
CA THR A 163 10.66 -21.24 6.39
C THR A 163 10.34 -21.27 7.90
N GLU A 164 10.65 -22.39 8.57
CA GLU A 164 10.44 -22.51 10.03
C GLU A 164 11.27 -21.47 10.82
N GLU A 165 12.45 -21.11 10.33
CA GLU A 165 13.27 -20.03 10.90
C GLU A 165 12.55 -18.68 10.84
N GLN A 166 12.01 -18.32 9.68
CA GLN A 166 11.25 -17.08 9.49
C GLN A 166 9.97 -17.06 10.34
N MET A 167 9.26 -18.19 10.40
CA MET A 167 8.06 -18.32 11.24
C MET A 167 8.40 -18.18 12.74
N THR A 168 9.45 -18.83 13.19
CA THR A 168 9.90 -18.74 14.60
C THR A 168 10.30 -17.31 14.94
N TRP A 169 10.96 -16.63 14.03
CA TRP A 169 11.34 -15.24 14.22
C TRP A 169 10.09 -14.32 14.33
N LEU A 170 9.09 -14.51 13.47
CA LEU A 170 7.86 -13.71 13.52
C LEU A 170 7.04 -14.02 14.79
N ASP A 171 7.02 -15.26 15.26
CA ASP A 171 6.43 -15.62 16.56
C ASP A 171 7.10 -14.87 17.72
N GLU A 172 8.43 -14.71 17.65
CA GLU A 172 9.18 -13.98 18.67
C GLU A 172 8.94 -12.45 18.57
N LEU A 173 8.90 -11.89 17.36
CA LEU A 173 8.51 -10.50 17.18
C LEU A 173 7.16 -10.20 17.85
N GLN A 174 6.16 -11.04 17.62
CA GLN A 174 4.85 -10.91 18.24
C GLN A 174 4.93 -10.84 19.78
N ARG A 175 5.81 -11.66 20.37
CA ARG A 175 5.99 -11.72 21.83
C ARG A 175 6.68 -10.47 22.38
N VAL A 176 7.71 -9.96 21.70
CA VAL A 176 8.51 -8.83 22.19
C VAL A 176 7.90 -7.49 21.87
N ALA A 177 7.15 -7.40 20.76
CA ALA A 177 6.60 -6.14 20.29
C ALA A 177 5.46 -5.62 21.15
N VAL A 178 4.59 -6.51 21.71
CA VAL A 178 3.38 -6.08 22.42
C VAL A 178 2.90 -7.11 23.43
N THR A 179 2.31 -6.64 24.54
CA THR A 179 1.63 -7.51 25.51
C THR A 179 0.23 -7.90 25.04
N ALA A 180 -0.33 -8.99 25.58
CA ALA A 180 -1.69 -9.44 25.25
C ALA A 180 -2.75 -8.36 25.54
N ASP A 181 -2.64 -7.66 26.66
CA ASP A 181 -3.59 -6.63 27.08
C ASP A 181 -3.58 -5.43 26.12
N ILE A 182 -2.41 -4.93 25.80
CA ILE A 182 -2.25 -3.82 24.84
C ILE A 182 -2.75 -4.23 23.45
N LEU A 183 -2.36 -5.41 22.97
CA LEU A 183 -2.81 -5.89 21.66
C LEU A 183 -4.33 -6.02 21.60
N PHE A 184 -4.95 -6.55 22.66
CA PHE A 184 -6.40 -6.67 22.74
C PHE A 184 -7.08 -5.29 22.69
N LYS A 185 -6.64 -4.33 23.52
CA LYS A 185 -7.17 -2.96 23.52
C LYS A 185 -7.00 -2.26 22.17
N ALA A 186 -5.81 -2.37 21.58
CA ALA A 186 -5.50 -1.78 20.28
C ALA A 186 -6.40 -2.38 19.19
N ARG A 187 -6.57 -3.69 19.18
CA ARG A 187 -7.37 -4.39 18.18
C ARG A 187 -8.86 -3.99 18.24
N GLN A 188 -9.43 -3.88 19.47
CA GLN A 188 -10.82 -3.48 19.66
C GLN A 188 -11.12 -2.09 19.03
N GLN A 189 -10.15 -1.19 19.04
CA GLN A 189 -10.32 0.16 18.49
C GLN A 189 -9.93 0.23 17.01
N ARG A 190 -8.93 -0.55 16.57
CA ARG A 190 -8.48 -0.58 15.18
C ARG A 190 -9.53 -1.15 14.23
N VAL A 191 -10.29 -2.13 14.67
CA VAL A 191 -11.36 -2.74 13.85
C VAL A 191 -12.47 -1.75 13.52
N LEU A 192 -12.62 -0.69 14.33
CA LEU A 192 -13.59 0.38 14.13
C LEU A 192 -13.04 1.52 13.24
N ALA A 193 -11.74 1.49 12.91
CA ALA A 193 -11.13 2.51 12.09
C ALA A 193 -11.65 2.44 10.65
N ASP A 194 -12.26 3.52 10.19
CA ASP A 194 -12.75 3.70 8.84
C ASP A 194 -12.34 5.07 8.31
N ALA A 195 -11.63 5.09 7.20
CA ALA A 195 -11.21 6.27 6.47
C ALA A 195 -11.72 6.26 5.01
N THR A 196 -12.75 5.48 4.71
CA THR A 196 -13.28 5.30 3.35
C THR A 196 -13.75 6.63 2.75
N ASP A 197 -14.41 7.47 3.54
CA ASP A 197 -14.92 8.78 3.09
C ASP A 197 -13.81 9.79 2.73
N ASP A 198 -12.58 9.54 3.18
CA ASP A 198 -11.42 10.39 2.87
C ASP A 198 -10.72 10.01 1.56
N LEU A 199 -10.96 8.81 1.01
CA LEU A 199 -10.27 8.30 -0.18
C LEU A 199 -10.35 9.23 -1.41
N PRO A 200 -11.51 9.85 -1.75
CA PRO A 200 -11.59 10.76 -2.89
C PRO A 200 -10.72 12.03 -2.76
N ARG A 201 -10.21 12.31 -1.55
CA ARG A 201 -9.34 13.46 -1.27
C ARG A 201 -7.87 13.17 -1.52
N LEU A 202 -7.51 11.91 -1.78
CA LEU A 202 -6.16 11.49 -2.15
C LEU A 202 -5.93 11.82 -3.64
N THR A 203 -5.55 13.06 -3.94
CA THR A 203 -5.37 13.57 -5.31
C THR A 203 -3.94 13.43 -5.85
N MET A 204 -3.00 13.00 -5.00
CA MET A 204 -1.62 12.72 -5.39
C MET A 204 -1.49 11.32 -6.00
N PRO A 205 -0.42 11.07 -6.80
CA PRO A 205 -0.14 9.76 -7.35
C PRO A 205 -0.16 8.68 -6.28
N THR A 206 -0.88 7.57 -6.53
CA THR A 206 -1.06 6.49 -5.58
C THR A 206 -0.70 5.15 -6.22
N LEU A 207 0.21 4.40 -5.57
CA LEU A 207 0.57 3.02 -5.93
C LEU A 207 -0.02 2.07 -4.89
N ILE A 208 -0.69 1.03 -5.34
CA ILE A 208 -1.26 -0.02 -4.49
C ILE A 208 -0.61 -1.34 -4.87
N LEU A 209 0.01 -2.01 -3.91
CA LEU A 209 0.66 -3.32 -4.06
C LEU A 209 -0.01 -4.29 -3.09
N HIS A 210 -0.44 -5.46 -3.57
CA HIS A 210 -1.10 -6.45 -2.72
C HIS A 210 -0.91 -7.86 -3.25
N SER A 211 -0.63 -8.80 -2.35
CA SER A 211 -0.53 -10.23 -2.66
C SER A 211 -1.91 -10.78 -3.04
N VAL A 212 -2.01 -11.47 -4.18
CA VAL A 212 -3.32 -11.91 -4.71
C VAL A 212 -4.01 -12.97 -3.85
N ASP A 213 -3.22 -13.81 -3.15
CA ASP A 213 -3.70 -14.87 -2.26
C ASP A 213 -3.42 -14.54 -0.78
N ASP A 214 -3.37 -13.26 -0.42
CA ASP A 214 -3.15 -12.80 0.95
C ASP A 214 -4.19 -13.37 1.90
N ARG A 215 -3.72 -14.10 2.94
CA ARG A 215 -4.60 -14.75 3.91
C ARG A 215 -4.94 -13.88 5.12
N MET A 216 -4.27 -12.73 5.24
CA MET A 216 -4.50 -11.79 6.34
C MET A 216 -5.48 -10.70 5.95
N ASN A 217 -5.29 -10.12 4.77
CA ASN A 217 -6.14 -9.08 4.19
C ASN A 217 -6.55 -9.48 2.78
N ASP A 218 -7.85 -9.56 2.54
CA ASP A 218 -8.38 -9.92 1.22
C ASP A 218 -7.95 -8.88 0.16
N PHE A 219 -7.56 -9.38 -1.02
CA PHE A 219 -7.17 -8.55 -2.17
C PHE A 219 -8.26 -7.56 -2.60
N GLU A 220 -9.56 -7.88 -2.37
CA GLU A 220 -10.69 -6.99 -2.66
C GLU A 220 -10.64 -5.68 -1.87
N LEU A 221 -9.98 -5.66 -0.71
CA LEU A 221 -9.75 -4.41 0.05
C LEU A 221 -8.89 -3.42 -0.76
N SER A 222 -7.86 -3.89 -1.47
CA SER A 222 -7.06 -3.06 -2.36
C SER A 222 -7.77 -2.69 -3.65
N ARG A 223 -8.64 -3.55 -4.19
CA ARG A 223 -9.51 -3.19 -5.32
C ARG A 223 -10.46 -2.07 -4.93
N THR A 224 -10.99 -2.13 -3.71
CA THR A 224 -11.81 -1.06 -3.14
C THR A 224 -11.02 0.24 -3.05
N LEU A 225 -9.81 0.24 -2.49
CA LEU A 225 -8.93 1.41 -2.48
C LEU A 225 -8.74 2.00 -3.89
N ALA A 226 -8.40 1.14 -4.87
CA ALA A 226 -8.17 1.56 -6.25
C ALA A 226 -9.42 2.16 -6.92
N SER A 227 -10.62 1.75 -6.51
CA SER A 227 -11.87 2.25 -7.08
C SER A 227 -12.25 3.66 -6.59
N TYR A 228 -11.80 4.04 -5.39
CA TYR A 228 -12.13 5.34 -4.79
C TYR A 228 -11.04 6.40 -4.96
N VAL A 229 -9.77 6.00 -5.12
CA VAL A 229 -8.64 6.94 -5.26
C VAL A 229 -8.49 7.35 -6.73
N PRO A 230 -8.57 8.65 -7.07
CA PRO A 230 -8.65 9.12 -8.48
C PRO A 230 -7.42 8.77 -9.35
N ASP A 231 -6.21 8.81 -8.79
CA ASP A 231 -4.95 8.51 -9.51
C ASP A 231 -4.23 7.32 -8.87
N ALA A 232 -4.95 6.18 -8.78
CA ALA A 232 -4.42 4.96 -8.23
C ALA A 232 -4.03 3.95 -9.30
N ARG A 233 -2.87 3.31 -9.09
CA ARG A 233 -2.41 2.16 -9.87
C ARG A 233 -2.28 0.95 -8.95
N LEU A 234 -3.10 -0.09 -9.21
CA LEU A 234 -3.05 -1.36 -8.48
C LEU A 234 -2.12 -2.35 -9.20
N VAL A 235 -1.17 -2.90 -8.48
CA VAL A 235 -0.24 -3.92 -8.94
C VAL A 235 -0.43 -5.18 -8.09
N PRO A 236 -0.98 -6.26 -8.66
CA PRO A 236 -1.06 -7.54 -7.98
C PRO A 236 0.33 -8.16 -7.84
N LEU A 237 0.59 -8.75 -6.68
CA LEU A 237 1.80 -9.50 -6.38
C LEU A 237 1.45 -10.99 -6.32
N GLU A 238 2.10 -11.81 -7.13
CA GLU A 238 1.89 -13.27 -7.16
C GLU A 238 2.51 -13.92 -5.90
N SER A 239 1.77 -13.84 -4.80
CA SER A 239 2.16 -14.36 -3.49
C SER A 239 0.92 -14.68 -2.65
N SER A 240 1.07 -15.63 -1.72
CA SER A 240 0.12 -15.89 -0.64
C SER A 240 0.55 -15.28 0.71
N ASN A 241 1.73 -14.67 0.73
CA ASN A 241 2.25 -14.04 1.93
C ASN A 241 1.77 -12.59 2.03
N HIS A 242 1.22 -12.22 3.19
CA HIS A 242 0.93 -10.82 3.51
C HIS A 242 2.22 -9.99 3.58
N ILE A 243 3.27 -10.58 4.12
CA ILE A 243 4.62 -10.03 4.08
C ILE A 243 5.41 -10.83 3.04
N VAL A 244 5.56 -10.30 1.83
CA VAL A 244 6.30 -10.94 0.74
C VAL A 244 7.74 -11.16 1.16
N LEU A 245 8.24 -12.38 0.98
CA LEU A 245 9.58 -12.78 1.40
C LEU A 245 10.62 -12.48 0.32
N ASP A 246 11.87 -12.29 0.73
CA ASP A 246 12.97 -11.86 -0.12
C ASP A 246 13.29 -12.82 -1.29
N HIS A 247 13.00 -14.11 -1.12
CA HIS A 247 13.21 -15.13 -2.13
C HIS A 247 12.05 -15.31 -3.13
N GLU A 248 10.92 -14.64 -2.91
CA GLU A 248 9.78 -14.71 -3.83
C GLU A 248 10.00 -13.83 -5.06
N PRO A 249 9.59 -14.29 -6.27
CA PRO A 249 9.60 -13.42 -7.47
C PRO A 249 8.79 -12.12 -7.28
N ALA A 250 7.73 -12.17 -6.47
CA ALA A 250 6.90 -11.03 -6.11
C ALA A 250 7.68 -9.91 -5.43
N TRP A 251 8.78 -10.24 -4.69
CA TRP A 251 9.65 -9.24 -4.08
C TRP A 251 10.35 -8.37 -5.13
N GLY A 252 10.87 -8.97 -6.19
CA GLY A 252 11.45 -8.21 -7.31
C GLY A 252 10.46 -7.24 -7.95
N VAL A 253 9.20 -7.67 -8.14
CA VAL A 253 8.13 -6.80 -8.64
C VAL A 253 7.87 -5.64 -7.69
N PHE A 254 7.77 -5.92 -6.38
CA PHE A 254 7.57 -4.89 -5.35
C PHE A 254 8.68 -3.82 -5.40
N VAL A 255 9.95 -4.24 -5.37
CA VAL A 255 11.11 -3.32 -5.38
C VAL A 255 11.13 -2.48 -6.64
N ASP A 256 10.94 -3.09 -7.81
CA ASP A 256 10.93 -2.41 -9.10
C ASP A 256 9.80 -1.37 -9.21
N GLU A 257 8.60 -1.71 -8.71
CA GLU A 257 7.46 -0.81 -8.75
C GLU A 257 7.62 0.37 -7.79
N VAL A 258 8.09 0.12 -6.57
CA VAL A 258 8.36 1.18 -5.59
C VAL A 258 9.49 2.08 -6.09
N SER A 259 10.59 1.51 -6.60
CA SER A 259 11.72 2.29 -7.11
C SER A 259 11.33 3.21 -8.25
N ARG A 260 10.58 2.70 -9.25
CA ARG A 260 10.06 3.50 -10.36
C ARG A 260 9.10 4.59 -9.88
N PHE A 261 8.24 4.25 -8.92
CA PHE A 261 7.26 5.18 -8.38
C PHE A 261 7.93 6.30 -7.58
N MET A 262 8.96 6.01 -6.80
CA MET A 262 9.71 7.00 -6.02
C MET A 262 10.60 7.89 -6.90
N ALA A 263 11.17 7.36 -7.99
CA ALA A 263 12.04 8.09 -8.90
C ALA A 263 11.29 9.01 -9.89
N ALA A 264 9.97 8.87 -10.04
CA ALA A 264 9.21 9.65 -11.00
C ALA A 264 9.16 11.13 -10.60
N ASP A 265 9.56 12.06 -11.47
CA ASP A 265 9.41 13.50 -11.25
C ASP A 265 7.96 13.95 -11.58
N GLY A 266 7.27 14.52 -10.59
CA GLY A 266 5.90 15.04 -10.74
C GLY A 266 4.79 13.99 -10.49
N PRO A 267 3.50 14.36 -10.69
CA PRO A 267 2.40 13.40 -10.62
C PRO A 267 2.68 12.27 -11.62
N VAL A 268 2.53 11.03 -11.18
CA VAL A 268 2.58 9.87 -12.09
C VAL A 268 1.30 9.93 -12.93
N SER A 269 1.24 10.84 -13.86
CA SER A 269 0.44 10.64 -15.05
C SER A 269 0.93 9.31 -15.62
N ALA A 270 0.05 8.32 -15.66
CA ALA A 270 0.36 7.06 -16.30
C ALA A 270 0.87 7.39 -17.69
N ASP A 271 2.20 7.27 -17.90
CA ASP A 271 2.83 7.67 -19.15
C ASP A 271 2.24 6.79 -20.27
N PRO A 272 1.38 7.31 -21.14
CA PRO A 272 0.77 6.50 -22.18
C PRO A 272 1.81 5.75 -22.99
N GLU A 273 3.01 6.32 -23.15
CA GLU A 273 4.11 5.70 -23.90
C GLU A 273 4.68 4.44 -23.24
N ARG A 274 4.54 4.32 -21.92
CA ARG A 274 5.00 3.13 -21.17
C ARG A 274 3.93 2.06 -20.98
N LEU A 275 2.67 2.47 -20.96
CA LEU A 275 1.53 1.56 -20.79
C LEU A 275 1.09 0.94 -22.11
N LEU A 276 1.23 1.68 -23.21
CA LEU A 276 0.76 1.26 -24.52
C LEU A 276 1.85 0.51 -25.29
N SER A 277 1.45 -0.51 -26.02
CA SER A 277 2.34 -1.10 -27.01
C SER A 277 2.68 -0.08 -28.09
N PRO A 278 3.81 -0.24 -28.82
CA PRO A 278 4.18 0.69 -29.89
C PRO A 278 3.04 0.93 -30.89
N ARG A 279 2.22 -0.12 -31.16
CA ARG A 279 1.11 -0.05 -32.08
C ARG A 279 -0.12 0.68 -31.52
N GLU A 280 -0.42 0.47 -30.23
CA GLU A 280 -1.50 1.21 -29.56
C GLU A 280 -1.16 2.70 -29.43
N LEU A 281 0.10 3.01 -29.17
CA LEU A 281 0.60 4.38 -29.10
C LEU A 281 0.51 5.08 -30.45
N GLU A 282 0.92 4.41 -31.53
CA GLU A 282 0.85 4.93 -32.89
C GLU A 282 -0.60 5.21 -33.32
N VAL A 283 -1.52 4.29 -33.04
CA VAL A 283 -2.94 4.48 -33.29
C VAL A 283 -3.51 5.65 -32.49
N LEU A 284 -3.11 5.77 -31.22
CA LEU A 284 -3.59 6.85 -30.34
C LEU A 284 -3.01 8.23 -30.75
N ARG A 285 -1.77 8.30 -31.25
CA ARG A 285 -1.19 9.54 -31.79
C ARG A 285 -1.96 10.03 -33.01
N LEU A 286 -2.23 9.14 -33.97
CA LEU A 286 -3.02 9.51 -35.17
C LEU A 286 -4.45 9.95 -34.80
N ALA A 287 -5.04 9.31 -33.76
CA ALA A 287 -6.32 9.74 -33.21
C ALA A 287 -6.25 11.15 -32.58
N GLY A 288 -5.09 11.48 -31.97
CA GLY A 288 -4.78 12.82 -31.45
C GLY A 288 -4.60 13.87 -32.50
N ASP A 289 -4.07 13.49 -33.66
CA ASP A 289 -3.95 14.35 -34.86
C ASP A 289 -5.30 14.57 -35.58
N GLY A 290 -6.39 14.04 -35.00
CA GLY A 290 -7.75 14.25 -35.49
C GLY A 290 -8.22 13.26 -36.54
N LEU A 291 -7.46 12.22 -36.87
CA LEU A 291 -7.86 11.20 -37.85
C LEU A 291 -9.00 10.34 -37.29
N ASP A 292 -9.97 10.02 -38.14
CA ASP A 292 -10.98 9.00 -37.83
C ASP A 292 -10.42 7.54 -37.99
N ASN A 293 -11.19 6.56 -37.63
CA ASN A 293 -10.74 5.18 -37.66
C ASN A 293 -10.45 4.66 -39.08
N ASP A 294 -11.15 5.15 -40.09
CA ASP A 294 -10.94 4.79 -41.50
C ASP A 294 -9.61 5.40 -42.03
N ALA A 295 -9.33 6.62 -41.71
CA ALA A 295 -8.08 7.30 -42.05
C ALA A 295 -6.87 6.65 -41.34
N ILE A 296 -7.01 6.28 -40.03
CA ILE A 296 -5.99 5.57 -39.29
C ILE A 296 -5.74 4.20 -39.91
N ALA A 297 -6.82 3.45 -40.25
CA ALA A 297 -6.73 2.15 -40.88
C ALA A 297 -5.98 2.23 -42.24
N SER A 298 -6.29 3.23 -43.03
CA SER A 298 -5.61 3.47 -44.30
C SER A 298 -4.13 3.83 -44.11
N THR A 299 -3.80 4.71 -43.16
CA THR A 299 -2.44 5.15 -42.87
C THR A 299 -1.56 4.00 -42.37
N LEU A 300 -2.12 3.13 -41.56
CA LEU A 300 -1.38 2.02 -40.92
C LEU A 300 -1.49 0.70 -41.67
N THR A 301 -2.20 0.66 -42.79
CA THR A 301 -2.47 -0.56 -43.58
C THR A 301 -3.13 -1.64 -42.70
N LEU A 302 -4.15 -1.24 -41.93
CA LEU A 302 -4.92 -2.12 -41.05
C LEU A 302 -6.39 -2.15 -41.46
N SER A 303 -7.17 -3.09 -40.88
CA SER A 303 -8.63 -3.00 -40.93
C SER A 303 -9.14 -2.02 -39.86
N VAL A 304 -10.28 -1.36 -40.11
CA VAL A 304 -10.95 -0.49 -39.14
C VAL A 304 -11.21 -1.23 -37.82
N ARG A 305 -11.62 -2.48 -37.88
CA ARG A 305 -11.83 -3.33 -36.71
C ARG A 305 -10.53 -3.55 -35.89
N THR A 306 -9.38 -3.60 -36.56
CA THR A 306 -8.08 -3.71 -35.89
C THR A 306 -7.72 -2.41 -35.17
N VAL A 307 -8.01 -1.26 -35.80
CA VAL A 307 -7.83 0.07 -35.17
C VAL A 307 -8.71 0.20 -33.93
N GLU A 308 -9.99 -0.14 -34.04
CA GLU A 308 -10.94 -0.15 -32.91
C GLU A 308 -10.43 -1.01 -31.76
N ARG A 309 -9.92 -2.20 -32.04
CA ARG A 309 -9.35 -3.09 -31.01
C ARG A 309 -8.13 -2.47 -30.32
N HIS A 310 -7.22 -1.82 -31.09
CA HIS A 310 -6.07 -1.14 -30.49
C HIS A 310 -6.51 0.05 -29.64
N LEU A 311 -7.50 0.82 -30.05
CA LEU A 311 -8.08 1.90 -29.24
C LEU A 311 -8.74 1.37 -27.98
N GLN A 312 -9.54 0.30 -28.05
CA GLN A 312 -10.14 -0.31 -26.87
C GLN A 312 -9.10 -0.84 -25.89
N ASN A 313 -8.06 -1.51 -26.38
CA ASN A 313 -6.94 -1.95 -25.54
C ASN A 313 -6.20 -0.77 -24.89
N ALA A 314 -5.97 0.32 -25.66
CA ALA A 314 -5.35 1.52 -25.14
C ALA A 314 -6.22 2.16 -24.04
N TYR A 315 -7.53 2.26 -24.25
CA TYR A 315 -8.44 2.82 -23.24
C TYR A 315 -8.47 1.95 -21.98
N ALA A 316 -8.51 0.62 -22.12
CA ALA A 316 -8.46 -0.31 -20.98
C ALA A 316 -7.14 -0.16 -20.19
N LYS A 317 -6.00 -0.05 -20.87
CA LYS A 317 -4.69 0.15 -20.23
C LYS A 317 -4.52 1.53 -19.60
N LEU A 318 -5.23 2.55 -20.09
CA LEU A 318 -5.27 3.89 -19.53
C LEU A 318 -6.41 4.06 -18.52
N ASP A 319 -7.15 2.99 -18.22
CA ASP A 319 -8.32 2.99 -17.34
C ASP A 319 -9.37 4.04 -17.70
N LEU A 320 -9.69 4.10 -19.01
CA LEU A 320 -10.65 5.05 -19.58
C LEU A 320 -11.86 4.29 -20.12
N THR A 321 -13.06 4.68 -19.69
CA THR A 321 -14.32 4.07 -20.13
C THR A 321 -15.33 5.12 -20.59
N GLY A 322 -16.34 4.69 -21.35
CA GLY A 322 -17.46 5.51 -21.77
C GLY A 322 -17.20 6.39 -22.99
N ARG A 323 -18.16 7.28 -23.31
CA ARG A 323 -18.18 8.06 -24.57
C ARG A 323 -16.99 9.01 -24.76
N ASN A 324 -16.35 9.42 -23.67
CA ASN A 324 -15.25 10.40 -23.69
C ASN A 324 -13.86 9.73 -23.63
N ALA A 325 -13.77 8.38 -23.64
CA ALA A 325 -12.51 7.66 -23.51
C ALA A 325 -11.46 8.10 -24.56
N ARG A 326 -11.88 8.29 -25.81
CA ARG A 326 -10.99 8.77 -26.88
C ARG A 326 -10.39 10.15 -26.56
N THR A 327 -11.24 11.11 -26.21
CA THR A 327 -10.81 12.49 -25.90
C THR A 327 -9.90 12.52 -24.68
N ALA A 328 -10.22 11.74 -23.65
CA ALA A 328 -9.41 11.65 -22.44
C ALA A 328 -8.04 10.99 -22.69
N ALA A 329 -7.99 9.93 -23.53
CA ALA A 329 -6.75 9.26 -23.90
C ALA A 329 -5.82 10.20 -24.70
N VAL A 330 -6.38 10.93 -25.65
CA VAL A 330 -5.66 11.93 -26.45
C VAL A 330 -5.16 13.10 -25.59
N ALA A 331 -5.98 13.59 -24.67
CA ALA A 331 -5.58 14.65 -23.74
C ALA A 331 -4.40 14.21 -22.83
N ARG A 332 -4.41 12.95 -22.33
CA ARG A 332 -3.28 12.40 -21.58
C ARG A 332 -2.00 12.28 -22.40
N LEU A 333 -2.11 11.99 -23.70
CA LEU A 333 -0.96 11.92 -24.60
C LEU A 333 -0.35 13.32 -24.86
N HIS A 334 -1.19 14.35 -25.04
CA HIS A 334 -0.74 15.71 -25.36
C HIS A 334 -0.29 16.55 -24.16
N ALA A 335 -0.64 16.18 -22.95
CA ALA A 335 -0.27 16.93 -21.74
C ALA A 335 1.27 17.12 -21.58
N ARG A 336 2.09 16.34 -22.30
CA ARG A 336 3.57 16.43 -22.30
C ARG A 336 4.17 17.26 -23.44
N THR A 337 3.44 17.61 -24.47
CA THR A 337 4.00 18.35 -25.61
C THR A 337 4.19 19.84 -25.30
N HIS A 338 3.70 20.30 -24.12
CA HIS A 338 3.75 21.70 -23.68
C HIS A 338 4.34 21.88 -22.27
N ALA A 339 5.08 20.89 -21.71
CA ALA A 339 5.79 20.99 -20.43
C ALA A 339 7.30 21.07 -20.63
#